data_f7757f81c74edca8dc09dd4f4a426c31
#
_entry.id   f7757f81c74edca8dc09dd4f4a426c31
#
_cell.length_a   1.000
_cell.length_b   1.000
_cell.length_c   1.000
_cell.angle_alpha   90.00
_cell.angle_beta   90.00
_cell.angle_gamma   90.00
#
_symmetry.space_group_name_H-M   'P 1'
#
loop_
_entity.id
_entity.type
_entity.pdbx_description
1 polymer ?
#
loop_
_entity_poly.entity_id
_entity_poly.type
_entity_poly.pdbx_seq_one_letter_code
_entity_poly.pdbx_strand_id
1 'polypeptide(L)'
;MARHLATVVVAVLPLAVAVQADAGSGVSSDDVAAEIVRLEGRADDTAQQWTEASQRAEDLGFEIAEAEAAVAASAAQFDSMESQMEKVAINRFVGAGSETQLFFVDDPTVRLQEGVLRNVALNVGATDLDAVDAARTDLQADRDRLAALQAENEQVLAFLETTQSQLDQQMADLEVLYEQLKDDEIRRAYEAQVAAQKAAREQAEREAAAAAAAQAAAAQAAQPKQQARGSGATATPSTSSASSGSSGSSGSGSSGSSGSSGSSGTPSAPVTTAPAPAVVIQTASWVCPVNGPTAFGDTWGAARSGGRKHQGVDMISPSGTPLVAVVSGVVKFSTNRLGGNAAWVTGNDGNKYYYAHLSAFEGGDRSVGVGEVIGYVGATGNASGPHLHFEIHPGGGAAVNPYPTVRQYC
;
A
#
# COMPACT_ATOMS: atom_id res chain seq x y z
N MET A 1 9.01 5.53 -23.10
CA MET A 1 7.87 4.66 -23.44
C MET A 1 6.68 5.21 -22.70
N ALA A 2 5.82 5.96 -23.37
CA ALA A 2 4.64 6.59 -22.79
C ALA A 2 3.58 5.51 -22.50
N ARG A 3 3.31 5.24 -21.22
CA ARG A 3 2.14 4.49 -20.81
C ARG A 3 0.96 5.45 -20.77
N HIS A 4 0.01 5.28 -21.70
CA HIS A 4 -1.27 5.95 -21.65
C HIS A 4 -2.03 5.48 -20.40
N LEU A 5 -2.12 6.33 -19.39
CA LEU A 5 -3.08 6.21 -18.31
C LEU A 5 -4.45 6.51 -18.92
N ALA A 6 -5.26 5.48 -19.04
CA ALA A 6 -6.67 5.64 -19.40
C ALA A 6 -7.36 6.29 -18.21
N THR A 7 -7.72 7.55 -18.36
CA THR A 7 -8.59 8.26 -17.42
C THR A 7 -9.97 7.62 -17.49
N VAL A 8 -10.28 6.73 -16.55
CA VAL A 8 -11.65 6.22 -16.37
C VAL A 8 -12.42 7.32 -15.64
N VAL A 9 -13.06 8.18 -16.41
CA VAL A 9 -14.12 9.07 -15.88
C VAL A 9 -15.35 8.21 -15.68
N VAL A 10 -15.52 7.67 -14.49
CA VAL A 10 -16.79 7.07 -14.09
C VAL A 10 -17.76 8.23 -13.81
N ALA A 11 -18.64 8.49 -14.77
CA ALA A 11 -19.78 9.40 -14.58
C ALA A 11 -20.74 8.74 -13.57
N VAL A 12 -20.58 9.09 -12.29
CA VAL A 12 -21.54 8.69 -11.24
C VAL A 12 -22.74 9.61 -11.37
N LEU A 13 -23.81 9.11 -12.00
CA LEU A 13 -25.13 9.74 -11.93
C LEU A 13 -25.68 9.48 -10.52
N PRO A 14 -26.08 10.52 -9.78
CA PRO A 14 -26.75 10.33 -8.50
C PRO A 14 -28.16 9.79 -8.79
N LEU A 15 -28.36 8.50 -8.59
CA LEU A 15 -29.70 7.93 -8.50
C LEU A 15 -30.17 8.13 -7.05
N ALA A 16 -30.72 9.29 -6.76
CA ALA A 16 -31.50 9.49 -5.55
C ALA A 16 -32.79 8.66 -5.69
N VAL A 17 -32.77 7.42 -5.23
CA VAL A 17 -33.99 6.65 -4.99
C VAL A 17 -34.47 7.06 -3.59
N ALA A 18 -35.26 8.12 -3.53
CA ALA A 18 -36.08 8.39 -2.37
C ALA A 18 -37.13 7.26 -2.30
N VAL A 19 -36.91 6.26 -1.49
CA VAL A 19 -37.99 5.36 -1.04
C VAL A 19 -38.86 6.19 -0.11
N GLN A 20 -39.78 6.96 -0.69
CA GLN A 20 -40.91 7.46 0.06
C GLN A 20 -41.75 6.24 0.41
N ALA A 21 -41.84 5.92 1.69
CA ALA A 21 -42.79 4.99 2.23
C ALA A 21 -44.19 5.56 2.00
N ASP A 22 -44.75 5.32 0.81
CA ASP A 22 -46.14 5.54 0.54
C ASP A 22 -46.89 4.34 1.14
N ALA A 23 -47.69 4.61 2.14
CA ALA A 23 -48.49 3.62 2.91
C ALA A 23 -49.58 2.98 2.06
N GLY A 24 -49.21 2.38 0.92
CA GLY A 24 -50.17 1.81 -0.03
C GLY A 24 -49.59 0.86 -1.07
N SER A 25 -48.30 0.81 -1.34
CA SER A 25 -47.65 -0.18 -2.21
C SER A 25 -46.95 -1.21 -1.36
N GLY A 26 -47.42 -2.46 -1.34
CA GLY A 26 -46.91 -3.55 -0.55
C GLY A 26 -45.46 -3.89 -0.94
N VAL A 27 -44.49 -3.19 -0.38
CA VAL A 27 -43.09 -3.59 -0.38
C VAL A 27 -43.00 -4.84 0.47
N SER A 28 -42.59 -5.97 -0.12
CA SER A 28 -42.48 -7.23 0.60
C SER A 28 -41.24 -7.21 1.52
N SER A 29 -41.24 -8.04 2.57
CA SER A 29 -40.09 -8.24 3.43
C SER A 29 -38.84 -8.70 2.64
N ASP A 30 -39.05 -9.45 1.55
CA ASP A 30 -38.00 -9.87 0.63
C ASP A 30 -37.42 -8.69 -0.15
N ASP A 31 -38.21 -7.71 -0.56
CA ASP A 31 -37.73 -6.51 -1.27
C ASP A 31 -36.90 -5.63 -0.36
N VAL A 32 -37.31 -5.43 0.90
CA VAL A 32 -36.52 -4.68 1.90
C VAL A 32 -35.20 -5.36 2.18
N ALA A 33 -35.22 -6.68 2.39
CA ALA A 33 -34.01 -7.46 2.63
C ALA A 33 -33.04 -7.39 1.44
N ALA A 34 -33.56 -7.48 0.21
CA ALA A 34 -32.77 -7.34 -1.01
C ALA A 34 -32.14 -5.95 -1.15
N GLU A 35 -32.86 -4.91 -0.75
CA GLU A 35 -32.35 -3.54 -0.79
C GLU A 35 -31.23 -3.34 0.23
N ILE A 36 -31.37 -3.87 1.45
CA ILE A 36 -30.30 -3.83 2.46
C ILE A 36 -29.02 -4.47 1.90
N VAL A 37 -29.11 -5.71 1.44
CA VAL A 37 -27.96 -6.47 0.89
C VAL A 37 -27.33 -5.76 -0.32
N ARG A 38 -28.15 -5.13 -1.16
CA ARG A 38 -27.68 -4.38 -2.32
C ARG A 38 -26.96 -3.08 -1.90
N LEU A 39 -27.45 -2.42 -0.88
CA LEU A 39 -26.86 -1.18 -0.37
C LEU A 39 -25.55 -1.45 0.38
N GLU A 40 -25.49 -2.54 1.16
CA GLU A 40 -24.26 -3.03 1.78
C GLU A 40 -23.16 -3.29 0.74
N GLY A 41 -23.50 -4.01 -0.35
CA GLY A 41 -22.55 -4.27 -1.42
C GLY A 41 -22.03 -3.00 -2.10
N ARG A 42 -22.91 -2.00 -2.32
CA ARG A 42 -22.49 -0.70 -2.88
C ARG A 42 -21.61 0.09 -1.91
N ALA A 43 -21.94 0.05 -0.63
CA ALA A 43 -21.13 0.70 0.39
C ALA A 43 -19.73 0.06 0.49
N ASP A 44 -19.63 -1.27 0.42
CA ASP A 44 -18.36 -1.99 0.36
C ASP A 44 -17.52 -1.57 -0.86
N ASP A 45 -18.13 -1.52 -2.05
CA ASP A 45 -17.43 -1.11 -3.29
C ASP A 45 -16.94 0.36 -3.19
N THR A 46 -17.77 1.25 -2.63
CA THR A 46 -17.38 2.66 -2.41
C THR A 46 -16.27 2.79 -1.37
N ALA A 47 -16.33 1.99 -0.30
CA ALA A 47 -15.31 1.93 0.73
C ALA A 47 -13.95 1.46 0.17
N GLN A 48 -13.97 0.47 -0.71
CA GLN A 48 -12.74 0.02 -1.38
C GLN A 48 -12.14 1.14 -2.25
N GLN A 49 -12.95 1.82 -3.06
CA GLN A 49 -12.51 2.95 -3.88
C GLN A 49 -11.94 4.09 -3.03
N TRP A 50 -12.58 4.40 -1.92
CA TRP A 50 -12.09 5.42 -0.97
C TRP A 50 -10.74 5.01 -0.38
N THR A 51 -10.57 3.74 0.01
CA THR A 51 -9.31 3.25 0.58
C THR A 51 -8.17 3.29 -0.45
N GLU A 52 -8.43 2.88 -1.70
CA GLU A 52 -7.44 2.96 -2.78
C GLU A 52 -7.02 4.41 -3.08
N ALA A 53 -7.98 5.33 -3.13
CA ALA A 53 -7.71 6.75 -3.33
C ALA A 53 -6.95 7.37 -2.15
N SER A 54 -7.29 6.99 -0.91
CA SER A 54 -6.58 7.42 0.30
C SER A 54 -5.11 7.00 0.27
N GLN A 55 -4.82 5.77 -0.16
CA GLN A 55 -3.46 5.29 -0.35
C GLN A 55 -2.72 6.10 -1.42
N ARG A 56 -3.38 6.39 -2.56
CA ARG A 56 -2.76 7.20 -3.61
C ARG A 56 -2.44 8.61 -3.14
N ALA A 57 -3.31 9.23 -2.33
CA ALA A 57 -3.05 10.54 -1.72
C ALA A 57 -1.82 10.52 -0.79
N GLU A 58 -1.67 9.46 0.01
CA GLU A 58 -0.46 9.28 0.85
C GLU A 58 0.81 9.15 0.00
N ASP A 59 0.79 8.33 -1.05
CA ASP A 59 1.93 8.14 -1.95
C ASP A 59 2.29 9.45 -2.68
N LEU A 60 1.28 10.18 -3.18
CA LEU A 60 1.47 11.49 -3.80
C LEU A 60 2.11 12.50 -2.84
N GLY A 61 1.76 12.47 -1.55
CA GLY A 61 2.41 13.31 -0.55
C GLY A 61 3.93 13.09 -0.47
N PHE A 62 4.40 11.86 -0.61
CA PHE A 62 5.84 11.54 -0.67
C PHE A 62 6.48 11.93 -1.99
N GLU A 63 5.82 11.62 -3.12
CA GLU A 63 6.31 11.99 -4.44
C GLU A 63 6.43 13.51 -4.60
N ILE A 64 5.49 14.28 -4.06
CA ILE A 64 5.52 15.75 -4.02
C ILE A 64 6.70 16.24 -3.19
N ALA A 65 6.91 15.71 -1.97
CA ALA A 65 8.03 16.10 -1.13
C ALA A 65 9.40 15.79 -1.78
N GLU A 66 9.52 14.66 -2.48
CA GLU A 66 10.71 14.33 -3.27
C GLU A 66 10.91 15.29 -4.44
N ALA A 67 9.84 15.63 -5.18
CA ALA A 67 9.90 16.57 -6.29
C ALA A 67 10.21 18.00 -5.82
N GLU A 68 9.69 18.44 -4.66
CA GLU A 68 10.05 19.72 -4.04
C GLU A 68 11.55 19.78 -3.71
N ALA A 69 12.09 18.70 -3.16
CA ALA A 69 13.54 18.60 -2.88
C ALA A 69 14.37 18.63 -4.18
N ALA A 70 13.92 17.98 -5.24
CA ALA A 70 14.58 18.00 -6.55
C ALA A 70 14.57 19.41 -7.14
N VAL A 71 13.43 20.10 -7.14
CA VAL A 71 13.32 21.51 -7.58
C VAL A 71 14.26 22.42 -6.79
N ALA A 72 14.36 22.23 -5.46
CA ALA A 72 15.27 23.02 -4.63
C ALA A 72 16.74 22.77 -4.98
N ALA A 73 17.11 21.53 -5.26
CA ALA A 73 18.47 21.15 -5.66
C ALA A 73 18.84 21.71 -7.04
N SER A 74 17.96 21.53 -8.03
CA SER A 74 18.16 22.06 -9.40
C SER A 74 18.20 23.60 -9.42
N ALA A 75 17.38 24.27 -8.59
CA ALA A 75 17.41 25.71 -8.44
C ALA A 75 18.76 26.18 -7.86
N ALA A 76 19.24 25.55 -6.79
CA ALA A 76 20.53 25.88 -6.19
C ALA A 76 21.71 25.66 -7.18
N GLN A 77 21.64 24.61 -7.98
CA GLN A 77 22.62 24.35 -9.03
C GLN A 77 22.60 25.45 -10.11
N PHE A 78 21.42 25.81 -10.59
CA PHE A 78 21.23 26.88 -11.57
C PHE A 78 21.76 28.23 -11.05
N ASP A 79 21.38 28.64 -9.83
CA ASP A 79 21.85 29.89 -9.19
C ASP A 79 23.38 29.92 -9.03
N SER A 80 23.98 28.77 -8.68
CA SER A 80 25.43 28.64 -8.59
C SER A 80 26.11 28.85 -9.93
N MET A 81 25.57 28.26 -11.00
CA MET A 81 26.10 28.40 -12.36
C MET A 81 25.92 29.83 -12.86
N GLU A 82 24.77 30.44 -12.64
CA GLU A 82 24.51 31.85 -13.00
C GLU A 82 25.50 32.79 -12.32
N SER A 83 25.74 32.62 -10.99
CA SER A 83 26.72 33.39 -10.23
C SER A 83 28.16 33.19 -10.74
N GLN A 84 28.52 31.97 -11.19
CA GLN A 84 29.83 31.71 -11.79
C GLN A 84 29.97 32.42 -13.13
N MET A 85 28.93 32.37 -13.97
CA MET A 85 28.90 33.07 -15.26
C MET A 85 28.99 34.59 -15.09
N GLU A 86 28.29 35.16 -14.13
CA GLU A 86 28.38 36.59 -13.81
C GLU A 86 29.82 36.98 -13.47
N LYS A 87 30.50 36.23 -12.60
CA LYS A 87 31.89 36.43 -12.25
C LYS A 87 32.82 36.37 -13.47
N VAL A 88 32.61 35.37 -14.35
CA VAL A 88 33.38 35.24 -15.60
C VAL A 88 33.13 36.44 -16.52
N ALA A 89 31.86 36.88 -16.67
CA ALA A 89 31.51 38.02 -17.49
C ALA A 89 32.13 39.32 -16.95
N ILE A 90 32.09 39.56 -15.64
CA ILE A 90 32.70 40.71 -14.99
C ILE A 90 34.22 40.70 -15.20
N ASN A 91 34.89 39.57 -14.94
CA ASN A 91 36.32 39.41 -15.11
C ASN A 91 36.76 39.65 -16.57
N ARG A 92 35.98 39.22 -17.56
CA ARG A 92 36.22 39.47 -18.98
C ARG A 92 36.04 40.96 -19.32
N PHE A 93 34.98 41.58 -18.80
CA PHE A 93 34.73 43.01 -19.04
C PHE A 93 35.84 43.89 -18.44
N VAL A 94 36.25 43.61 -17.20
CA VAL A 94 37.35 44.32 -16.53
C VAL A 94 38.71 44.02 -17.21
N GLY A 95 38.96 42.77 -17.61
CA GLY A 95 40.19 42.36 -18.32
C GLY A 95 40.29 42.96 -19.71
N ALA A 96 39.21 43.13 -20.46
CA ALA A 96 39.20 43.73 -21.78
C ALA A 96 39.59 45.21 -21.72
N GLY A 97 39.38 45.91 -20.59
CA GLY A 97 39.84 47.29 -20.38
C GLY A 97 41.36 47.43 -20.20
N SER A 98 42.07 46.36 -19.87
CA SER A 98 43.54 46.37 -19.67
C SER A 98 44.34 45.96 -20.92
N GLU A 99 43.68 45.46 -21.96
CA GLU A 99 44.34 44.97 -23.19
C GLU A 99 44.92 46.06 -24.06
N THR A 100 44.69 47.35 -23.79
CA THR A 100 45.30 48.47 -24.56
C THR A 100 46.81 48.58 -24.41
N GLN A 101 47.43 47.87 -23.48
CA GLN A 101 48.90 47.85 -23.32
C GLN A 101 49.65 46.72 -24.04
N LEU A 102 48.92 45.71 -24.57
CA LEU A 102 49.57 44.53 -25.18
C LEU A 102 49.86 44.69 -26.71
N PHE A 103 49.53 45.85 -27.31
CA PHE A 103 49.75 46.10 -28.74
C PHE A 103 51.21 46.30 -29.15
N PHE A 104 52.17 46.25 -28.22
CA PHE A 104 53.57 46.51 -28.48
C PHE A 104 54.52 45.33 -28.26
N VAL A 105 54.00 44.10 -28.22
CA VAL A 105 54.88 42.90 -28.16
C VAL A 105 55.15 42.40 -29.57
N ASP A 106 56.38 42.57 -30.02
CA ASP A 106 56.81 42.18 -31.37
C ASP A 106 57.21 40.70 -31.51
N ASP A 107 56.97 39.84 -30.50
CA ASP A 107 57.33 38.45 -30.56
C ASP A 107 56.20 37.58 -31.15
N PRO A 108 56.41 36.91 -32.30
CA PRO A 108 55.39 36.08 -32.94
C PRO A 108 54.96 34.85 -32.12
N THR A 109 55.79 34.37 -31.19
CA THR A 109 55.50 33.23 -30.33
C THR A 109 54.47 33.63 -29.25
N VAL A 110 54.56 34.83 -28.74
CA VAL A 110 53.62 35.40 -27.78
C VAL A 110 52.26 35.59 -28.39
N ARG A 111 52.17 36.06 -29.68
CA ARG A 111 50.92 36.17 -30.42
C ARG A 111 50.20 34.84 -30.69
N LEU A 112 50.96 33.78 -30.93
CA LEU A 112 50.44 32.43 -31.10
C LEU A 112 49.91 31.88 -29.77
N GLN A 113 50.63 32.10 -28.69
CA GLN A 113 50.19 31.69 -27.32
C GLN A 113 48.92 32.47 -26.90
N GLU A 114 48.87 33.77 -27.20
CA GLU A 114 47.69 34.60 -26.94
C GLU A 114 46.47 34.15 -27.78
N GLY A 115 46.65 33.80 -29.05
CA GLY A 115 45.61 33.25 -29.89
C GLY A 115 45.07 31.90 -29.40
N VAL A 116 45.96 31.03 -28.90
CA VAL A 116 45.58 29.74 -28.31
C VAL A 116 44.83 29.95 -26.98
N LEU A 117 45.35 30.80 -26.10
CA LEU A 117 44.72 31.12 -24.82
C LEU A 117 43.35 31.80 -25.01
N ARG A 118 43.24 32.68 -26.03
CA ARG A 118 41.95 33.32 -26.37
C ARG A 118 40.93 32.31 -26.92
N ASN A 119 41.36 31.35 -27.78
CA ASN A 119 40.51 30.28 -28.26
C ASN A 119 40.07 29.32 -27.14
N VAL A 120 40.97 28.97 -26.22
CA VAL A 120 40.63 28.16 -25.02
C VAL A 120 39.66 28.93 -24.13
N ALA A 121 39.90 30.20 -23.86
CA ALA A 121 38.99 31.05 -23.08
C ALA A 121 37.61 31.23 -23.74
N LEU A 122 37.55 31.32 -25.06
CA LEU A 122 36.28 31.39 -25.80
C LEU A 122 35.54 30.05 -25.85
N ASN A 123 36.26 28.93 -25.97
CA ASN A 123 35.66 27.59 -25.90
C ASN A 123 35.15 27.22 -24.50
N VAL A 124 35.89 27.59 -23.46
CA VAL A 124 35.41 27.41 -22.08
C VAL A 124 34.08 28.16 -21.85
N GLY A 125 33.93 29.36 -22.45
CA GLY A 125 32.69 30.13 -22.35
C GLY A 125 31.50 29.54 -23.11
N ALA A 126 31.73 28.84 -24.20
CA ALA A 126 30.64 28.14 -24.90
C ALA A 126 30.18 26.91 -24.11
N THR A 127 31.09 26.15 -23.54
CA THR A 127 30.76 24.97 -22.67
C THR A 127 30.01 25.39 -21.40
N ASP A 128 30.35 26.55 -20.82
CA ASP A 128 29.66 27.05 -19.64
C ASP A 128 28.23 27.49 -19.96
N LEU A 129 27.96 28.07 -21.14
CA LEU A 129 26.61 28.43 -21.59
C LEU A 129 25.73 27.21 -21.83
N ASP A 130 26.26 26.18 -22.46
CA ASP A 130 25.53 24.92 -22.67
C ASP A 130 25.19 24.25 -21.33
N ALA A 131 26.09 24.32 -20.35
CA ALA A 131 25.85 23.79 -19.00
C ALA A 131 24.74 24.56 -18.24
N VAL A 132 24.69 25.89 -18.38
CA VAL A 132 23.62 26.70 -17.79
C VAL A 132 22.28 26.44 -18.45
N ASP A 133 22.25 26.29 -19.79
CA ASP A 133 21.02 25.97 -20.52
C ASP A 133 20.50 24.58 -20.15
N ALA A 134 21.40 23.61 -19.97
CA ALA A 134 21.06 22.27 -19.45
C ALA A 134 20.49 22.35 -18.03
N ALA A 135 21.15 23.06 -17.11
CA ALA A 135 20.66 23.23 -15.73
C ALA A 135 19.29 23.94 -15.67
N ARG A 136 19.06 24.92 -16.57
CA ARG A 136 17.75 25.57 -16.70
C ARG A 136 16.67 24.61 -17.18
N THR A 137 17.04 23.76 -18.13
CA THR A 137 16.12 22.73 -18.68
C THR A 137 15.76 21.70 -17.61
N ASP A 138 16.74 21.26 -16.82
CA ASP A 138 16.53 20.32 -15.72
C ASP A 138 15.60 20.94 -14.64
N LEU A 139 15.87 22.17 -14.23
CA LEU A 139 15.00 22.90 -13.29
C LEU A 139 13.57 23.04 -13.80
N GLN A 140 13.40 23.32 -15.10
CA GLN A 140 12.06 23.42 -15.68
C GLN A 140 11.36 22.04 -15.68
N ALA A 141 12.05 20.97 -16.01
CA ALA A 141 11.52 19.62 -15.99
C ALA A 141 11.10 19.18 -14.56
N ASP A 142 11.89 19.52 -13.55
CA ASP A 142 11.55 19.22 -12.14
C ASP A 142 10.32 20.03 -11.69
N ARG A 143 10.20 21.29 -12.09
CA ARG A 143 9.02 22.13 -11.81
C ARG A 143 7.76 21.58 -12.49
N ASP A 144 7.87 21.14 -13.75
CA ASP A 144 6.75 20.58 -14.49
C ASP A 144 6.30 19.25 -13.84
N ARG A 145 7.24 18.43 -13.38
CA ARG A 145 6.95 17.22 -12.62
C ARG A 145 6.22 17.52 -11.31
N LEU A 146 6.70 18.48 -10.55
CA LEU A 146 6.06 18.89 -9.29
C LEU A 146 4.63 19.39 -9.54
N ALA A 147 4.43 20.24 -10.54
CA ALA A 147 3.11 20.75 -10.90
C ALA A 147 2.14 19.64 -11.31
N ALA A 148 2.62 18.63 -12.05
CA ALA A 148 1.81 17.47 -12.44
C ALA A 148 1.38 16.63 -11.23
N LEU A 149 2.30 16.37 -10.28
CA LEU A 149 2.00 15.63 -9.05
C LEU A 149 1.00 16.39 -8.15
N GLN A 150 1.15 17.70 -8.04
CA GLN A 150 0.22 18.56 -7.28
C GLN A 150 -1.17 18.53 -7.90
N ALA A 151 -1.27 18.64 -9.23
CA ALA A 151 -2.56 18.56 -9.93
C ALA A 151 -3.22 17.18 -9.78
N GLU A 152 -2.46 16.09 -9.81
CA GLU A 152 -2.98 14.76 -9.53
C GLU A 152 -3.48 14.64 -8.09
N ASN A 153 -2.73 15.17 -7.12
CA ASN A 153 -3.13 15.16 -5.72
C ASN A 153 -4.45 15.92 -5.48
N GLU A 154 -4.64 17.07 -6.10
CA GLU A 154 -5.90 17.80 -6.04
C GLU A 154 -7.08 16.97 -6.56
N GLN A 155 -6.90 16.24 -7.66
CA GLN A 155 -7.93 15.36 -8.21
C GLN A 155 -8.26 14.20 -7.26
N VAL A 156 -7.25 13.58 -6.65
CA VAL A 156 -7.43 12.50 -5.69
C VAL A 156 -8.14 12.99 -4.43
N LEU A 157 -7.79 14.16 -3.92
CA LEU A 157 -8.46 14.75 -2.76
C LEU A 157 -9.95 15.08 -3.05
N ALA A 158 -10.26 15.63 -4.21
CA ALA A 158 -11.65 15.88 -4.63
C ALA A 158 -12.45 14.58 -4.79
N PHE A 159 -11.82 13.51 -5.28
CA PHE A 159 -12.43 12.19 -5.37
C PHE A 159 -12.69 11.60 -3.97
N LEU A 160 -11.75 11.75 -3.03
CA LEU A 160 -11.92 11.32 -1.63
C LEU A 160 -13.11 12.02 -0.96
N GLU A 161 -13.24 13.35 -1.13
CA GLU A 161 -14.37 14.11 -0.59
C GLU A 161 -15.71 13.61 -1.16
N THR A 162 -15.75 13.37 -2.47
CA THR A 162 -16.95 12.87 -3.14
C THR A 162 -17.32 11.47 -2.64
N THR A 163 -16.34 10.56 -2.57
CA THR A 163 -16.57 9.18 -2.12
C THR A 163 -16.92 9.11 -0.64
N GLN A 164 -16.32 9.97 0.19
CA GLN A 164 -16.69 10.09 1.60
C GLN A 164 -18.16 10.52 1.74
N SER A 165 -18.58 11.53 1.00
CA SER A 165 -19.98 11.99 1.03
C SER A 165 -20.97 10.90 0.57
N GLN A 166 -20.60 10.10 -0.43
CA GLN A 166 -21.39 8.94 -0.88
C GLN A 166 -21.49 7.87 0.20
N LEU A 167 -20.38 7.55 0.87
CA LEU A 167 -20.36 6.61 1.99
C LEU A 167 -21.25 7.08 3.13
N ASP A 168 -21.13 8.34 3.54
CA ASP A 168 -21.95 8.91 4.61
C ASP A 168 -23.46 8.79 4.27
N GLN A 169 -23.84 9.05 3.02
CA GLN A 169 -25.22 8.88 2.57
C GLN A 169 -25.64 7.40 2.58
N GLN A 170 -24.82 6.49 2.06
CA GLN A 170 -25.10 5.06 2.05
C GLN A 170 -25.24 4.49 3.47
N MET A 171 -24.41 4.95 4.41
CA MET A 171 -24.47 4.55 5.81
C MET A 171 -25.74 5.05 6.48
N ALA A 172 -26.15 6.30 6.20
CA ALA A 172 -27.42 6.84 6.70
C ALA A 172 -28.64 6.07 6.18
N ASP A 173 -28.63 5.73 4.88
CA ASP A 173 -29.67 4.92 4.27
C ASP A 173 -29.71 3.50 4.86
N LEU A 174 -28.54 2.88 5.13
CA LEU A 174 -28.44 1.58 5.80
C LEU A 174 -28.98 1.64 7.24
N GLU A 175 -28.67 2.70 7.99
CA GLU A 175 -29.18 2.87 9.35
C GLU A 175 -30.72 2.87 9.38
N VAL A 176 -31.34 3.60 8.44
CA VAL A 176 -32.81 3.62 8.30
C VAL A 176 -33.38 2.23 7.95
N LEU A 177 -32.70 1.50 7.06
CA LEU A 177 -33.13 0.15 6.67
C LEU A 177 -32.92 -0.88 7.78
N TYR A 178 -31.83 -0.77 8.56
CA TYR A 178 -31.57 -1.66 9.70
C TYR A 178 -32.60 -1.50 10.83
N GLU A 179 -33.21 -0.31 10.98
CA GLU A 179 -34.33 -0.16 11.89
C GLU A 179 -35.54 -1.06 11.51
N GLN A 180 -35.69 -1.35 10.22
CA GLN A 180 -36.72 -2.26 9.72
C GLN A 180 -36.41 -3.73 10.03
N LEU A 181 -35.16 -4.12 10.27
CA LEU A 181 -34.79 -5.48 10.69
C LEU A 181 -35.32 -5.83 12.09
N LYS A 182 -35.91 -4.88 12.83
CA LYS A 182 -36.66 -5.15 14.06
C LYS A 182 -37.93 -5.96 13.78
N ASP A 183 -38.44 -5.91 12.55
CA ASP A 183 -39.52 -6.80 12.07
C ASP A 183 -38.95 -8.23 11.83
N ASP A 184 -39.57 -9.21 12.48
CA ASP A 184 -39.13 -10.60 12.42
C ASP A 184 -39.21 -11.22 11.04
N GLU A 185 -40.10 -10.74 10.17
CA GLU A 185 -40.28 -11.25 8.81
C GLU A 185 -39.16 -10.70 7.91
N ILE A 186 -38.87 -9.40 7.97
CA ILE A 186 -37.78 -8.75 7.24
C ILE A 186 -36.46 -9.32 7.66
N ARG A 187 -36.25 -9.51 8.97
CA ARG A 187 -35.00 -10.09 9.49
C ARG A 187 -34.79 -11.51 8.95
N ARG A 188 -35.78 -12.38 8.92
CA ARG A 188 -35.65 -13.75 8.36
C ARG A 188 -35.36 -13.73 6.87
N ALA A 189 -36.01 -12.82 6.11
CA ALA A 189 -35.73 -12.64 4.69
C ALA A 189 -34.27 -12.19 4.46
N TYR A 190 -33.79 -11.24 5.22
CA TYR A 190 -32.41 -10.75 5.18
C TYR A 190 -31.40 -11.87 5.50
N GLU A 191 -31.58 -12.59 6.63
CA GLU A 191 -30.71 -13.72 7.00
C GLU A 191 -30.65 -14.80 5.91
N ALA A 192 -31.80 -15.09 5.26
CA ALA A 192 -31.85 -16.05 4.17
C ALA A 192 -31.06 -15.56 2.93
N GLN A 193 -31.13 -14.29 2.58
CA GLN A 193 -30.38 -13.72 1.47
C GLN A 193 -28.88 -13.69 1.74
N VAL A 194 -28.45 -13.28 2.93
CA VAL A 194 -27.06 -13.30 3.35
C VAL A 194 -26.49 -14.73 3.31
N ALA A 195 -27.25 -15.72 3.80
CA ALA A 195 -26.86 -17.12 3.74
C ALA A 195 -26.73 -17.63 2.30
N ALA A 196 -27.63 -17.23 1.40
CA ALA A 196 -27.57 -17.58 -0.01
C ALA A 196 -26.34 -16.95 -0.71
N GLN A 197 -26.04 -15.69 -0.44
CA GLN A 197 -24.86 -15.02 -0.97
C GLN A 197 -23.58 -15.67 -0.46
N LYS A 198 -23.49 -15.99 0.84
CA LYS A 198 -22.36 -16.70 1.41
C LYS A 198 -22.11 -18.03 0.73
N ALA A 199 -23.17 -18.82 0.54
CA ALA A 199 -23.08 -20.10 -0.17
C ALA A 199 -22.59 -19.94 -1.62
N ALA A 200 -23.09 -18.93 -2.34
CA ALA A 200 -22.67 -18.64 -3.70
C ALA A 200 -21.19 -18.22 -3.77
N ARG A 201 -20.71 -17.40 -2.84
CA ARG A 201 -19.28 -17.03 -2.74
C ARG A 201 -18.40 -18.22 -2.47
N GLU A 202 -18.73 -19.05 -1.48
CA GLU A 202 -17.98 -20.25 -1.16
C GLU A 202 -17.91 -21.22 -2.37
N GLN A 203 -18.99 -21.29 -3.15
CA GLN A 203 -18.99 -22.08 -4.38
C GLN A 203 -18.05 -21.46 -5.43
N ALA A 204 -18.11 -20.16 -5.65
CA ALA A 204 -17.25 -19.46 -6.60
C ALA A 204 -15.77 -19.57 -6.23
N GLU A 205 -15.44 -19.46 -4.94
CA GLU A 205 -14.07 -19.67 -4.43
C GLU A 205 -13.56 -21.09 -4.67
N ARG A 206 -14.40 -22.11 -4.43
CA ARG A 206 -14.06 -23.51 -4.73
C ARG A 206 -13.83 -23.74 -6.21
N GLU A 207 -14.66 -23.16 -7.07
CA GLU A 207 -14.52 -23.23 -8.53
C GLU A 207 -13.25 -22.50 -9.00
N ALA A 208 -12.96 -21.32 -8.47
CA ALA A 208 -11.74 -20.57 -8.76
C ALA A 208 -10.49 -21.33 -8.30
N ALA A 209 -10.50 -21.90 -7.10
CA ALA A 209 -9.41 -22.72 -6.59
C ALA A 209 -9.18 -23.98 -7.44
N ALA A 210 -10.26 -24.64 -7.87
CA ALA A 210 -10.17 -25.79 -8.77
C ALA A 210 -9.61 -25.42 -10.15
N ALA A 211 -10.03 -24.27 -10.70
CA ALA A 211 -9.51 -23.75 -11.96
C ALA A 211 -8.01 -23.39 -11.85
N ALA A 212 -7.60 -22.74 -10.76
CA ALA A 212 -6.20 -22.42 -10.50
C ALA A 212 -5.34 -23.69 -10.35
N ALA A 213 -5.83 -24.72 -9.64
CA ALA A 213 -5.15 -26.00 -9.51
C ALA A 213 -5.01 -26.70 -10.87
N ALA A 214 -6.03 -26.68 -11.72
CA ALA A 214 -5.98 -27.23 -13.06
C ALA A 214 -4.97 -26.51 -13.96
N GLN A 215 -4.90 -25.19 -13.89
CA GLN A 215 -3.90 -24.38 -14.61
C GLN A 215 -2.48 -24.69 -14.13
N ALA A 216 -2.26 -24.82 -12.82
CA ALA A 216 -0.96 -25.18 -12.26
C ALA A 216 -0.53 -26.58 -12.70
N ALA A 217 -1.44 -27.56 -12.72
CA ALA A 217 -1.17 -28.90 -13.22
C ALA A 217 -0.83 -28.92 -14.72
N ALA A 218 -1.55 -28.13 -15.54
CA ALA A 218 -1.27 -27.97 -16.97
C ALA A 218 0.10 -27.32 -17.21
N ALA A 219 0.46 -26.31 -16.43
CA ALA A 219 1.77 -25.65 -16.51
C ALA A 219 2.92 -26.61 -16.14
N GLN A 220 2.74 -27.46 -15.13
CA GLN A 220 3.71 -28.50 -14.77
C GLN A 220 3.85 -29.57 -15.86
N ALA A 221 2.75 -29.97 -16.51
CA ALA A 221 2.76 -30.95 -17.61
C ALA A 221 3.42 -30.39 -18.88
N ALA A 222 3.41 -29.07 -19.08
CA ALA A 222 4.02 -28.39 -20.24
C ALA A 222 5.55 -28.18 -20.11
N GLN A 223 6.15 -28.45 -18.95
CA GLN A 223 7.61 -28.36 -18.79
C GLN A 223 8.29 -29.51 -19.57
N PRO A 224 9.22 -29.23 -20.48
CA PRO A 224 9.92 -30.29 -21.21
C PRO A 224 10.75 -31.10 -20.22
N LYS A 225 10.49 -32.40 -20.16
CA LYS A 225 11.36 -33.37 -19.45
C LYS A 225 12.75 -33.26 -20.05
N GLN A 226 13.68 -32.64 -19.35
CA GLN A 226 15.10 -32.72 -19.70
C GLN A 226 15.51 -34.19 -19.63
N GLN A 227 15.60 -34.82 -20.81
CA GLN A 227 16.19 -36.15 -20.95
C GLN A 227 17.66 -36.07 -20.48
N ALA A 228 17.96 -36.65 -19.35
CA ALA A 228 19.31 -36.98 -18.96
C ALA A 228 19.90 -37.92 -20.03
N ARG A 229 20.68 -37.39 -20.95
CA ARG A 229 21.57 -38.22 -21.78
C ARG A 229 22.68 -38.74 -20.88
N GLY A 230 22.52 -39.97 -20.43
CA GLY A 230 23.57 -40.73 -19.77
C GLY A 230 24.67 -41.06 -20.77
N SER A 231 25.87 -40.57 -20.52
CA SER A 231 27.08 -41.03 -21.16
C SER A 231 27.41 -42.42 -20.58
N GLY A 232 27.35 -43.42 -21.42
CA GLY A 232 27.82 -44.77 -21.09
C GLY A 232 29.34 -44.75 -20.89
N ALA A 233 29.76 -45.31 -19.76
CA ALA A 233 31.11 -45.78 -19.55
C ALA A 233 31.01 -47.18 -18.86
N THR A 234 31.41 -48.17 -19.61
CA THR A 234 31.64 -49.54 -19.20
C THR A 234 32.71 -49.62 -18.11
N ALA A 235 32.43 -50.30 -17.01
CA ALA A 235 33.44 -50.91 -16.14
C ALA A 235 32.89 -52.12 -15.42
N THR A 236 33.60 -53.21 -15.57
CA THR A 236 33.47 -54.57 -15.07
C THR A 236 33.48 -54.65 -13.52
N PRO A 237 32.98 -55.77 -12.97
CA PRO A 237 32.79 -55.93 -11.53
C PRO A 237 34.02 -56.51 -10.85
N SER A 238 34.25 -56.09 -9.60
CA SER A 238 35.12 -56.81 -8.67
C SER A 238 34.48 -56.89 -7.31
N THR A 239 34.41 -58.12 -6.87
CA THR A 239 33.96 -58.64 -5.59
C THR A 239 34.83 -58.17 -4.42
N SER A 240 34.27 -57.96 -3.25
CA SER A 240 34.47 -58.70 -2.00
C SER A 240 34.34 -57.86 -0.74
N SER A 241 33.49 -58.38 0.16
CA SER A 241 33.70 -58.65 1.59
C SER A 241 33.66 -57.55 2.63
N ALA A 242 32.61 -57.55 3.36
CA ALA A 242 32.45 -57.71 4.83
C ALA A 242 33.44 -57.04 5.78
N SER A 243 32.96 -56.23 6.71
CA SER A 243 32.76 -56.52 8.15
C SER A 243 32.58 -55.24 8.96
N SER A 244 31.52 -55.18 9.71
CA SER A 244 31.31 -55.03 11.16
C SER A 244 32.20 -54.10 11.99
N GLY A 245 31.57 -53.34 12.86
CA GLY A 245 32.08 -52.81 14.15
C GLY A 245 31.78 -51.36 14.38
N SER A 246 30.73 -51.02 15.06
CA SER A 246 30.56 -50.80 16.50
C SER A 246 31.29 -49.57 17.10
N SER A 247 30.45 -48.74 17.71
CA SER A 247 30.61 -48.00 18.96
C SER A 247 31.55 -46.77 19.07
N GLY A 248 30.97 -45.68 19.56
CA GLY A 248 31.49 -44.99 20.72
C GLY A 248 31.74 -43.50 20.64
N SER A 249 30.84 -42.76 21.22
CA SER A 249 31.05 -41.76 22.29
C SER A 249 31.90 -40.51 22.08
N SER A 250 31.24 -39.40 22.31
CA SER A 250 31.59 -38.22 23.13
C SER A 250 32.86 -37.42 22.79
N GLY A 251 32.63 -36.09 22.80
CA GLY A 251 33.67 -35.12 23.20
C GLY A 251 33.55 -33.73 22.62
N SER A 252 33.15 -32.85 23.47
CA SER A 252 33.30 -31.39 23.54
C SER A 252 34.51 -30.77 22.85
N GLY A 253 34.31 -29.50 22.41
CA GLY A 253 35.40 -28.52 22.48
C GLY A 253 35.49 -27.49 21.36
N SER A 254 34.94 -26.34 21.59
CA SER A 254 35.56 -25.00 21.57
C SER A 254 36.38 -24.50 20.37
N SER A 255 35.94 -23.33 19.90
CA SER A 255 36.73 -22.14 19.51
C SER A 255 37.55 -22.13 18.22
N GLY A 256 37.26 -21.10 17.41
CA GLY A 256 38.36 -20.35 16.79
C GLY A 256 38.23 -19.97 15.32
N SER A 257 37.80 -18.76 15.06
CA SER A 257 38.44 -17.74 14.18
C SER A 257 38.63 -17.96 12.67
N SER A 258 38.00 -17.02 11.95
CA SER A 258 38.47 -16.28 10.77
C SER A 258 39.00 -17.04 9.53
N GLY A 259 38.33 -16.70 8.38
CA GLY A 259 38.85 -16.97 7.04
C GLY A 259 37.91 -16.49 5.95
N SER A 260 38.14 -15.26 5.49
CA SER A 260 37.57 -14.64 4.29
C SER A 260 37.97 -15.43 3.05
N SER A 261 37.00 -15.75 2.17
CA SER A 261 37.27 -15.88 0.73
C SER A 261 35.95 -15.84 -0.04
N GLY A 262 35.92 -14.94 -1.01
CA GLY A 262 34.81 -14.65 -1.88
C GLY A 262 34.44 -15.85 -2.78
N SER A 263 33.15 -15.96 -3.01
CA SER A 263 32.61 -16.76 -4.09
C SER A 263 31.52 -15.98 -4.80
N SER A 264 31.75 -15.76 -6.08
CA SER A 264 30.86 -15.19 -7.06
C SER A 264 29.56 -15.97 -7.12
N GLY A 265 28.48 -15.38 -6.57
CA GLY A 265 27.13 -15.90 -6.68
C GLY A 265 26.44 -15.36 -7.93
N THR A 266 26.09 -16.24 -8.85
CA THR A 266 25.12 -16.03 -9.93
C THR A 266 23.78 -15.52 -9.37
N PRO A 267 23.11 -14.53 -10.00
CA PRO A 267 21.82 -14.05 -9.53
C PRO A 267 20.74 -15.15 -9.76
N SER A 268 20.20 -15.67 -8.69
CA SER A 268 18.99 -16.49 -8.72
C SER A 268 17.81 -15.64 -9.14
N ALA A 269 17.02 -16.14 -10.10
CA ALA A 269 15.76 -15.55 -10.51
C ALA A 269 14.81 -15.38 -9.31
N PRO A 270 13.95 -14.35 -9.32
CA PRO A 270 12.98 -14.15 -8.24
C PRO A 270 12.00 -15.31 -8.20
N VAL A 271 12.00 -16.03 -7.08
CA VAL A 271 10.95 -17.02 -6.78
C VAL A 271 9.68 -16.22 -6.49
N THR A 272 8.73 -16.25 -7.41
CA THR A 272 7.38 -15.74 -7.19
C THR A 272 6.72 -16.70 -6.18
N THR A 273 6.80 -16.38 -4.90
CA THR A 273 6.03 -17.04 -3.86
C THR A 273 4.56 -16.72 -4.10
N ALA A 274 3.75 -17.72 -4.39
CA ALA A 274 2.30 -17.58 -4.37
C ALA A 274 1.88 -17.01 -3.00
N PRO A 275 0.86 -16.13 -2.94
CA PRO A 275 0.35 -15.64 -1.67
C PRO A 275 -0.06 -16.82 -0.80
N ALA A 276 0.36 -16.82 0.46
CA ALA A 276 -0.05 -17.83 1.42
C ALA A 276 -1.59 -17.79 1.54
N PRO A 277 -2.26 -18.94 1.69
CA PRO A 277 -3.70 -18.98 1.87
C PRO A 277 -4.10 -18.12 3.07
N ALA A 278 -5.18 -17.34 2.91
CA ALA A 278 -5.72 -16.52 3.97
C ALA A 278 -6.12 -17.41 5.17
N VAL A 279 -5.63 -17.07 6.36
CA VAL A 279 -5.98 -17.79 7.59
C VAL A 279 -7.30 -17.22 8.11
N VAL A 280 -8.35 -18.06 8.10
CA VAL A 280 -9.63 -17.73 8.71
C VAL A 280 -9.60 -18.21 10.16
N ILE A 281 -9.70 -17.26 11.11
CA ILE A 281 -9.76 -17.57 12.54
C ILE A 281 -11.23 -17.74 12.91
N GLN A 282 -11.63 -18.99 13.17
CA GLN A 282 -12.96 -19.32 13.69
C GLN A 282 -12.86 -19.56 15.18
N THR A 283 -13.47 -18.69 15.97
CA THR A 283 -13.63 -18.85 17.41
C THR A 283 -15.12 -18.97 17.74
N ALA A 284 -15.46 -19.71 18.78
CA ALA A 284 -16.85 -20.00 19.15
C ALA A 284 -17.66 -18.77 19.61
N SER A 285 -17.03 -17.60 19.74
CA SER A 285 -17.64 -16.37 20.26
C SER A 285 -16.96 -15.14 19.64
N TRP A 286 -16.93 -15.04 18.32
CA TRP A 286 -16.37 -13.90 17.60
C TRP A 286 -17.51 -12.99 17.09
N VAL A 287 -17.37 -11.66 17.18
CA VAL A 287 -18.36 -10.69 16.70
C VAL A 287 -17.68 -9.63 15.83
N CYS A 288 -18.47 -8.94 14.99
CA CYS A 288 -17.98 -7.81 14.21
C CYS A 288 -17.34 -6.76 15.13
N PRO A 289 -16.12 -6.24 14.82
CA PRO A 289 -15.46 -5.24 15.65
C PRO A 289 -16.16 -3.88 15.64
N VAL A 290 -16.97 -3.58 14.60
CA VAL A 290 -17.80 -2.38 14.49
C VAL A 290 -19.24 -2.74 14.84
N ASN A 291 -19.79 -2.08 15.85
CA ASN A 291 -21.18 -2.29 16.25
C ASN A 291 -22.07 -1.21 15.61
N GLY A 292 -22.28 -1.32 14.30
CA GLY A 292 -23.05 -0.39 13.51
C GLY A 292 -22.80 -0.58 12.01
N PRO A 293 -23.38 0.28 11.16
CA PRO A 293 -23.14 0.24 9.72
C PRO A 293 -21.65 0.37 9.42
N THR A 294 -21.13 -0.52 8.59
CA THR A 294 -19.73 -0.51 8.18
C THR A 294 -19.59 -1.03 6.75
N ALA A 295 -18.65 -0.45 6.01
CA ALA A 295 -18.31 -0.89 4.66
C ALA A 295 -16.80 -1.13 4.57
N PHE A 296 -16.38 -2.21 3.92
CA PHE A 296 -14.96 -2.57 3.84
C PHE A 296 -14.66 -3.49 2.65
N GLY A 297 -13.44 -3.37 2.12
CA GLY A 297 -12.88 -4.24 1.08
C GLY A 297 -11.62 -4.97 1.54
N ASP A 298 -11.08 -5.88 0.71
CA ASP A 298 -9.80 -6.52 0.97
C ASP A 298 -8.66 -5.58 0.57
N THR A 299 -8.11 -4.88 1.54
CA THR A 299 -7.00 -3.94 1.38
C THR A 299 -5.68 -4.47 1.94
N TRP A 300 -5.61 -5.75 2.32
CA TRP A 300 -4.41 -6.39 2.85
C TRP A 300 -3.23 -6.32 1.88
N GLY A 301 -2.07 -5.91 2.40
CA GLY A 301 -0.82 -5.86 1.62
C GLY A 301 -0.74 -4.70 0.62
N ALA A 302 -1.75 -3.83 0.55
CA ALA A 302 -1.72 -2.62 -0.25
C ALA A 302 -0.52 -1.73 0.16
N ALA A 303 0.06 -1.03 -0.80
CA ALA A 303 1.20 -0.15 -0.56
C ALA A 303 0.82 0.98 0.39
N ARG A 304 1.71 1.31 1.32
CA ARG A 304 1.57 2.43 2.25
C ARG A 304 2.83 3.28 2.20
N SER A 305 2.70 4.52 2.57
CA SER A 305 3.79 5.48 2.62
C SER A 305 5.05 4.94 3.34
N GLY A 306 6.24 5.28 2.82
CA GLY A 306 7.52 4.82 3.35
C GLY A 306 7.82 3.34 3.06
N GLY A 307 7.25 2.76 2.00
CA GLY A 307 7.49 1.37 1.58
C GLY A 307 6.85 0.32 2.48
N ARG A 308 5.96 0.73 3.40
CA ARG A 308 5.17 -0.19 4.24
C ARG A 308 4.09 -0.87 3.42
N LYS A 309 3.53 -1.93 3.99
CA LYS A 309 2.33 -2.60 3.47
C LYS A 309 1.23 -2.54 4.50
N HIS A 310 -0.01 -2.46 4.04
CA HIS A 310 -1.18 -2.50 4.89
C HIS A 310 -1.27 -3.84 5.62
N GLN A 311 -1.40 -3.82 6.94
CA GLN A 311 -1.40 -5.00 7.79
C GLN A 311 -2.77 -5.29 8.43
N GLY A 312 -3.83 -4.66 7.92
CA GLY A 312 -5.17 -4.75 8.45
C GLY A 312 -6.24 -4.72 7.37
N VAL A 313 -7.46 -4.51 7.81
CA VAL A 313 -8.62 -4.11 7.01
C VAL A 313 -9.11 -2.77 7.51
N ASP A 314 -9.40 -1.84 6.59
CA ASP A 314 -9.98 -0.55 6.91
C ASP A 314 -11.50 -0.65 6.79
N MET A 315 -12.20 -0.48 7.91
CA MET A 315 -13.66 -0.60 8.04
C MET A 315 -14.25 0.80 8.18
N ILE A 316 -14.83 1.32 7.11
CA ILE A 316 -15.38 2.68 7.05
C ILE A 316 -16.72 2.70 7.76
N SER A 317 -16.86 3.62 8.70
CA SER A 317 -18.07 3.80 9.51
C SER A 317 -18.15 5.25 9.98
N PRO A 318 -19.34 5.78 10.27
CA PRO A 318 -19.49 7.12 10.83
C PRO A 318 -18.65 7.31 12.11
N SER A 319 -18.07 8.51 12.27
CA SER A 319 -17.33 8.83 13.49
C SER A 319 -18.23 8.70 14.72
N GLY A 320 -17.74 8.06 15.76
CA GLY A 320 -18.49 7.80 16.98
C GLY A 320 -19.25 6.47 16.98
N THR A 321 -19.23 5.68 15.89
CA THR A 321 -19.77 4.31 15.89
C THR A 321 -19.03 3.47 16.93
N PRO A 322 -19.75 2.72 17.82
CA PRO A 322 -19.11 1.91 18.86
C PRO A 322 -18.24 0.81 18.27
N LEU A 323 -17.04 0.65 18.82
CA LEU A 323 -16.12 -0.46 18.57
C LEU A 323 -16.17 -1.44 19.72
N VAL A 324 -16.26 -2.72 19.43
CA VAL A 324 -16.42 -3.77 20.42
C VAL A 324 -15.28 -4.79 20.40
N ALA A 325 -15.01 -5.41 21.53
CA ALA A 325 -14.06 -6.49 21.62
C ALA A 325 -14.58 -7.71 20.84
N VAL A 326 -13.85 -8.13 19.80
CA VAL A 326 -14.24 -9.27 18.94
C VAL A 326 -14.29 -10.59 19.70
N VAL A 327 -13.54 -10.71 20.79
CA VAL A 327 -13.51 -11.85 21.71
C VAL A 327 -13.35 -11.34 23.15
N SER A 328 -13.68 -12.17 24.12
CA SER A 328 -13.37 -11.87 25.53
C SER A 328 -11.84 -11.89 25.75
N GLY A 329 -11.34 -10.96 26.58
CA GLY A 329 -9.90 -10.86 26.84
C GLY A 329 -9.54 -9.67 27.71
N VAL A 330 -8.38 -9.09 27.46
CA VAL A 330 -7.88 -7.88 28.15
C VAL A 330 -7.59 -6.80 27.12
N VAL A 331 -8.24 -5.63 27.26
CA VAL A 331 -7.95 -4.46 26.46
C VAL A 331 -6.87 -3.60 27.10
N LYS A 332 -5.94 -3.08 26.26
CA LYS A 332 -4.95 -2.06 26.61
C LYS A 332 -4.97 -0.95 25.59
N PHE A 333 -4.96 0.28 26.08
CA PHE A 333 -5.00 1.48 25.24
C PHE A 333 -3.62 2.10 25.04
N SER A 334 -3.42 2.72 23.89
CA SER A 334 -2.20 3.43 23.56
C SER A 334 -2.50 4.56 22.56
N THR A 335 -1.56 5.51 22.46
CA THR A 335 -1.62 6.54 21.42
C THR A 335 -0.28 6.58 20.72
N ASN A 336 -0.28 6.59 19.37
CA ASN A 336 0.92 6.67 18.58
C ASN A 336 0.67 7.48 17.29
N ARG A 337 1.74 7.86 16.60
CA ARG A 337 1.64 8.75 15.43
C ARG A 337 0.90 8.13 14.24
N LEU A 338 0.99 6.82 14.05
CA LEU A 338 0.37 6.12 12.92
C LEU A 338 -1.09 5.75 13.27
N GLY A 339 -1.28 4.95 14.29
CA GLY A 339 -2.60 4.47 14.67
C GLY A 339 -3.47 5.48 15.43
N GLY A 340 -2.92 6.67 15.78
CA GLY A 340 -3.65 7.61 16.63
C GLY A 340 -3.97 7.00 17.99
N ASN A 341 -5.20 7.17 18.45
CA ASN A 341 -5.74 6.43 19.57
C ASN A 341 -5.98 4.97 19.14
N ALA A 342 -5.39 4.04 19.88
CA ALA A 342 -5.41 2.63 19.50
C ALA A 342 -5.66 1.72 20.73
N ALA A 343 -6.27 0.58 20.49
CA ALA A 343 -6.51 -0.44 21.49
C ALA A 343 -5.94 -1.80 21.04
N TRP A 344 -5.35 -2.52 21.98
CA TRP A 344 -4.96 -3.92 21.82
C TRP A 344 -5.85 -4.81 22.69
N VAL A 345 -6.58 -5.73 22.09
CA VAL A 345 -7.28 -6.77 22.81
C VAL A 345 -6.44 -8.05 22.76
N THR A 346 -5.96 -8.49 23.94
CA THR A 346 -5.35 -9.82 24.07
C THR A 346 -6.46 -10.80 24.40
N GLY A 347 -6.86 -11.58 23.40
CA GLY A 347 -7.97 -12.51 23.49
C GLY A 347 -7.67 -13.73 24.36
N ASN A 348 -8.70 -14.28 25.00
CA ASN A 348 -8.62 -15.54 25.72
C ASN A 348 -8.41 -16.75 24.78
N ASP A 349 -8.57 -16.53 23.48
CA ASP A 349 -8.26 -17.46 22.40
C ASP A 349 -6.76 -17.52 22.02
N GLY A 350 -5.93 -16.72 22.71
CA GLY A 350 -4.49 -16.64 22.50
C GLY A 350 -4.05 -15.71 21.38
N ASN A 351 -4.98 -15.05 20.67
CA ASN A 351 -4.68 -14.09 19.62
C ASN A 351 -4.65 -12.66 20.18
N LYS A 352 -4.07 -11.73 19.38
CA LYS A 352 -4.19 -10.30 19.65
C LYS A 352 -4.89 -9.60 18.51
N TYR A 353 -5.63 -8.58 18.85
CA TYR A 353 -6.44 -7.79 17.93
C TYR A 353 -6.10 -6.32 18.10
N TYR A 354 -5.80 -5.64 17.01
CA TYR A 354 -5.44 -4.23 17.00
C TYR A 354 -6.57 -3.40 16.41
N TYR A 355 -6.92 -2.34 17.10
CA TYR A 355 -7.91 -1.35 16.70
C TYR A 355 -7.23 0.01 16.66
N ALA A 356 -7.30 0.73 15.56
CA ALA A 356 -6.65 2.04 15.42
C ALA A 356 -7.62 3.11 14.91
N HIS A 357 -7.16 4.35 14.98
CA HIS A 357 -7.84 5.57 14.57
C HIS A 357 -9.05 5.97 15.42
N LEU A 358 -9.16 5.46 16.66
CA LEU A 358 -10.29 5.72 17.54
C LEU A 358 -10.46 7.22 17.84
N SER A 359 -11.71 7.70 17.86
CA SER A 359 -12.02 9.05 18.35
C SER A 359 -11.89 9.15 19.87
N ALA A 360 -12.31 8.10 20.59
CA ALA A 360 -12.23 8.02 22.04
C ALA A 360 -12.11 6.57 22.52
N PHE A 361 -11.55 6.38 23.69
CA PHE A 361 -11.54 5.12 24.40
C PHE A 361 -12.81 5.00 25.28
N GLU A 362 -13.28 3.75 25.50
CA GLU A 362 -14.30 3.46 26.49
C GLU A 362 -13.64 2.85 27.72
N GLY A 363 -13.51 3.67 28.78
CA GLY A 363 -12.82 3.28 30.02
C GLY A 363 -11.29 3.23 29.89
N GLY A 364 -10.66 2.50 30.81
CA GLY A 364 -9.21 2.26 30.85
C GLY A 364 -8.85 0.81 30.54
N ASP A 365 -7.56 0.45 30.70
CA ASP A 365 -7.07 -0.92 30.58
C ASP A 365 -7.86 -1.84 31.51
N ARG A 366 -8.48 -2.91 30.98
CA ARG A 366 -9.37 -3.79 31.75
C ARG A 366 -9.60 -5.13 31.05
N SER A 367 -10.18 -6.07 31.76
CA SER A 367 -10.83 -7.24 31.18
C SER A 367 -12.12 -6.83 30.46
N VAL A 368 -12.40 -7.45 29.33
CA VAL A 368 -13.59 -7.20 28.49
C VAL A 368 -14.23 -8.51 28.07
N GLY A 369 -15.56 -8.48 27.98
CA GLY A 369 -16.34 -9.54 27.36
C GLY A 369 -16.40 -9.36 25.82
N VAL A 370 -16.69 -10.45 25.10
CA VAL A 370 -17.03 -10.37 23.68
C VAL A 370 -18.23 -9.43 23.47
N GLY A 371 -18.15 -8.52 22.49
CA GLY A 371 -19.20 -7.53 22.22
C GLY A 371 -19.20 -6.33 23.17
N GLU A 372 -18.31 -6.27 24.16
CA GLU A 372 -18.20 -5.12 25.06
C GLU A 372 -17.53 -3.94 24.35
N VAL A 373 -18.11 -2.73 24.49
CA VAL A 373 -17.59 -1.51 23.86
C VAL A 373 -16.23 -1.17 24.47
N ILE A 374 -15.25 -0.92 23.59
CA ILE A 374 -13.88 -0.54 23.95
C ILE A 374 -13.48 0.85 23.45
N GLY A 375 -14.28 1.44 22.55
CA GLY A 375 -14.02 2.77 22.01
C GLY A 375 -14.95 3.10 20.86
N TYR A 376 -14.60 4.12 20.09
CA TYR A 376 -15.47 4.65 19.06
C TYR A 376 -14.66 4.96 17.80
N VAL A 377 -15.27 4.73 16.63
CA VAL A 377 -14.68 5.05 15.32
C VAL A 377 -14.27 6.52 15.27
N GLY A 378 -13.11 6.79 14.70
CA GLY A 378 -12.58 8.13 14.51
C GLY A 378 -11.61 8.21 13.33
N ALA A 379 -10.84 9.30 13.29
CA ALA A 379 -9.83 9.57 12.27
C ALA A 379 -8.54 10.10 12.90
N THR A 380 -8.14 9.57 14.07
CA THR A 380 -6.93 10.00 14.75
C THR A 380 -5.68 9.32 14.18
N GLY A 381 -4.51 9.95 14.31
CA GLY A 381 -3.26 9.43 13.75
C GLY A 381 -3.13 9.70 12.25
N ASN A 382 -2.69 8.70 11.49
CA ASN A 382 -2.52 8.79 10.03
C ASN A 382 -3.74 8.22 9.31
N ALA A 383 -4.88 8.88 9.44
CA ALA A 383 -6.14 8.50 8.83
C ALA A 383 -6.71 9.63 7.98
N SER A 384 -7.14 9.34 6.75
CA SER A 384 -7.70 10.32 5.81
C SER A 384 -9.19 10.62 6.06
N GLY A 385 -9.87 9.79 6.84
CA GLY A 385 -11.28 9.94 7.22
C GLY A 385 -11.69 8.93 8.29
N PRO A 386 -12.95 8.96 8.76
CA PRO A 386 -13.42 8.08 9.81
C PRO A 386 -13.45 6.61 9.38
N HIS A 387 -12.69 5.77 10.04
CA HIS A 387 -12.68 4.32 9.86
C HIS A 387 -12.05 3.61 11.05
N LEU A 388 -12.30 2.32 11.18
CA LEU A 388 -11.52 1.43 12.03
C LEU A 388 -10.45 0.73 11.17
N HIS A 389 -9.17 0.92 11.48
CA HIS A 389 -8.12 0.01 11.02
C HIS A 389 -8.02 -1.16 12.00
N PHE A 390 -8.26 -2.39 11.48
CA PHE A 390 -8.35 -3.59 12.31
C PHE A 390 -7.34 -4.64 11.86
N GLU A 391 -6.57 -5.20 12.81
CA GLU A 391 -5.58 -6.25 12.55
C GLU A 391 -5.85 -7.48 13.42
N ILE A 392 -5.50 -8.67 12.89
CA ILE A 392 -5.52 -9.95 13.60
C ILE A 392 -4.09 -10.49 13.69
N HIS A 393 -3.65 -10.80 14.89
CA HIS A 393 -2.31 -11.30 15.20
C HIS A 393 -2.40 -12.68 15.88
N PRO A 394 -2.35 -13.78 15.12
CA PRO A 394 -2.42 -15.13 15.67
C PRO A 394 -1.29 -15.39 16.68
N GLY A 395 -1.62 -15.88 17.86
CA GLY A 395 -0.65 -16.11 18.93
C GLY A 395 0.11 -14.85 19.38
N GLY A 396 -0.35 -13.65 19.02
CA GLY A 396 0.35 -12.38 19.25
C GLY A 396 1.56 -12.16 18.33
N GLY A 397 1.68 -12.93 17.24
CA GLY A 397 2.74 -12.85 16.23
C GLY A 397 2.50 -11.77 15.17
N ALA A 398 2.97 -12.01 13.95
CA ALA A 398 2.74 -11.12 12.81
C ALA A 398 1.26 -11.07 12.44
N ALA A 399 0.81 -9.94 11.92
CA ALA A 399 -0.54 -9.80 11.40
C ALA A 399 -0.80 -10.73 10.20
N VAL A 400 -2.03 -11.20 10.08
CA VAL A 400 -2.54 -11.94 8.92
C VAL A 400 -3.68 -11.17 8.29
N ASN A 401 -4.04 -11.46 7.02
CA ASN A 401 -5.16 -10.80 6.37
C ASN A 401 -6.46 -10.97 7.18
N PRO A 402 -7.05 -9.88 7.74
CA PRO A 402 -8.25 -10.00 8.55
C PRO A 402 -9.52 -10.15 7.73
N TYR A 403 -9.51 -9.71 6.46
CA TYR A 403 -10.69 -9.61 5.62
C TYR A 403 -11.53 -10.89 5.55
N PRO A 404 -10.95 -12.09 5.33
CA PRO A 404 -11.74 -13.31 5.25
C PRO A 404 -12.45 -13.65 6.57
N THR A 405 -11.87 -13.26 7.71
CA THR A 405 -12.47 -13.46 9.03
C THR A 405 -13.58 -12.43 9.27
N VAL A 406 -13.26 -11.13 9.12
CA VAL A 406 -14.20 -10.04 9.38
C VAL A 406 -15.47 -10.20 8.54
N ARG A 407 -15.34 -10.55 7.27
CA ARG A 407 -16.47 -10.74 6.34
C ARG A 407 -17.43 -11.90 6.71
N GLN A 408 -17.08 -12.73 7.66
CA GLN A 408 -17.97 -13.80 8.15
C GLN A 408 -18.89 -13.31 9.26
N TYR A 409 -18.54 -12.21 9.93
CA TYR A 409 -19.21 -11.74 11.13
C TYR A 409 -19.76 -10.31 10.98
N CYS A 410 -19.35 -9.60 9.95
CA CYS A 410 -19.85 -8.32 9.51
C CYS A 410 -20.52 -8.44 8.15
#